data_e2e78fee43d29bd472b884e363f719cb
#
_entry.id   e2e78fee43d29bd472b884e363f719cb
#
_cell.length_a   1.000
_cell.length_b   1.000
_cell.length_c   1.000
_cell.angle_alpha   90.00
_cell.angle_beta   90.00
_cell.angle_gamma   90.00
#
_symmetry.space_group_name_H-M   'P 1'
#
loop_
_entity.id
_entity.type
_entity.pdbx_description
1 polymer ?
#
loop_
_entity_poly.entity_id
_entity_poly.type
_entity_poly.pdbx_seq_one_letter_code
_entity_poly.pdbx_strand_id
1 'polypeptide(L)'
;MEDRIKIGISACLLGQNVRWNGGHARDRYLTDTLGLYVEYVPVCPEAECGMGIPRETVRLVGDPENPRLVTSKTNIDHTGRMTQWAAKKVTALEKEDLCGFIFKKNSPSSGLFKVKVYNLKGVPDKSGVGMFARKFTEHFPLIPVEEEGRLHDPKLRETFIEQIFTLRRWRKTLDQNKRMGNLVDFHTRHKLLILSHSPNHYRMMGKLVAGGKTL
;
A
#
# COMPACT_ATOMS: atom_id res chain seq x y z
N MET A 1 15.29 4.56 -21.61
CA MET A 1 14.44 3.60 -20.91
C MET A 1 13.32 4.38 -20.26
N GLU A 2 12.06 4.05 -20.56
CA GLU A 2 10.93 4.68 -19.88
C GLU A 2 11.04 4.37 -18.39
N ASP A 3 10.93 5.40 -17.57
CA ASP A 3 11.07 5.34 -16.11
C ASP A 3 9.89 4.51 -15.56
N ARG A 4 10.16 3.26 -15.15
CA ARG A 4 9.13 2.34 -14.67
C ARG A 4 8.47 2.89 -13.41
N ILE A 5 7.19 2.63 -13.26
CA ILE A 5 6.43 3.02 -12.06
C ILE A 5 6.93 2.22 -10.86
N LYS A 6 7.33 2.89 -9.79
CA LYS A 6 7.73 2.23 -8.54
C LYS A 6 6.53 1.87 -7.68
N ILE A 7 6.46 0.62 -7.25
CA ILE A 7 5.42 0.05 -6.40
C ILE A 7 6.05 -0.60 -5.17
N GLY A 8 5.67 -0.15 -3.98
CA GLY A 8 6.02 -0.85 -2.75
C GLY A 8 5.32 -2.22 -2.69
N ILE A 9 5.99 -3.23 -2.16
CA ILE A 9 5.41 -4.57 -2.09
C ILE A 9 5.94 -5.36 -0.89
N SER A 10 5.08 -6.19 -0.28
CA SER A 10 5.56 -7.15 0.73
C SER A 10 6.54 -8.13 0.11
N ALA A 11 7.79 -8.12 0.57
CA ALA A 11 8.94 -8.81 -0.05
C ALA A 11 8.73 -10.31 -0.29
N CYS A 12 7.98 -10.99 0.58
CA CYS A 12 7.66 -12.40 0.43
C CYS A 12 6.82 -12.71 -0.83
N LEU A 13 6.08 -11.73 -1.36
CA LEU A 13 5.28 -11.88 -2.59
C LEU A 13 6.15 -11.97 -3.85
N LEU A 14 7.37 -11.46 -3.78
CA LEU A 14 8.37 -11.56 -4.85
C LEU A 14 9.19 -12.86 -4.81
N GLY A 15 8.90 -13.74 -3.84
CA GLY A 15 9.67 -14.99 -3.67
C GLY A 15 10.87 -14.85 -2.72
N GLN A 16 11.01 -13.73 -2.01
CA GLN A 16 12.05 -13.59 -0.99
C GLN A 16 11.71 -14.42 0.25
N ASN A 17 12.69 -15.15 0.76
CA ASN A 17 12.56 -16.07 1.90
C ASN A 17 12.57 -15.32 3.24
N VAL A 18 11.62 -14.41 3.44
CA VAL A 18 11.53 -13.50 4.60
C VAL A 18 10.37 -13.81 5.55
N ARG A 19 9.63 -14.90 5.31
CA ARG A 19 8.53 -15.30 6.21
C ARG A 19 9.05 -15.93 7.50
N TRP A 20 8.14 -16.01 8.47
CA TRP A 20 8.43 -16.57 9.81
C TRP A 20 9.09 -17.96 9.77
N ASN A 21 8.74 -18.79 8.78
CA ASN A 21 9.28 -20.15 8.60
C ASN A 21 10.49 -20.22 7.64
N GLY A 22 11.07 -19.08 7.26
CA GLY A 22 12.17 -19.04 6.27
C GLY A 22 11.73 -19.27 4.83
N GLY A 23 10.44 -19.32 4.54
CA GLY A 23 9.90 -19.47 3.19
C GLY A 23 9.44 -18.15 2.58
N HIS A 24 8.70 -18.24 1.48
CA HIS A 24 8.12 -17.12 0.74
C HIS A 24 6.61 -17.34 0.46
N ALA A 25 5.97 -16.38 -0.19
CA ALA A 25 4.59 -16.45 -0.67
C ALA A 25 4.49 -15.85 -2.08
N ARG A 26 5.40 -16.26 -2.98
CA ARG A 26 5.48 -15.73 -4.34
C ARG A 26 4.13 -15.75 -5.01
N ASP A 27 3.74 -14.61 -5.56
CA ASP A 27 2.56 -14.43 -6.38
C ASP A 27 2.97 -14.31 -7.86
N ARG A 28 2.53 -15.26 -8.69
CA ARG A 28 2.92 -15.32 -10.09
C ARG A 28 2.40 -14.15 -10.91
N TYR A 29 1.19 -13.70 -10.65
CA TYR A 29 0.66 -12.53 -11.36
C TYR A 29 1.54 -11.30 -11.10
N LEU A 30 1.93 -11.06 -9.84
CA LEU A 30 2.77 -9.93 -9.48
C LEU A 30 4.18 -10.05 -10.06
N THR A 31 4.78 -11.25 -10.03
CA THR A 31 6.16 -11.41 -10.52
C THR A 31 6.25 -11.54 -12.04
N ASP A 32 5.35 -12.32 -12.65
CA ASP A 32 5.51 -12.77 -14.04
C ASP A 32 4.68 -11.93 -15.03
N THR A 33 3.71 -11.13 -14.53
CA THR A 33 2.87 -10.26 -15.36
C THR A 33 3.06 -8.79 -15.00
N LEU A 34 2.62 -8.35 -13.83
CA LEU A 34 2.70 -6.93 -13.45
C LEU A 34 4.15 -6.43 -13.34
N GLY A 35 5.06 -7.28 -12.85
CA GLY A 35 6.49 -6.98 -12.72
C GLY A 35 7.22 -6.66 -14.03
N LEU A 36 6.61 -6.97 -15.19
CA LEU A 36 7.14 -6.54 -16.49
C LEU A 36 7.00 -5.03 -16.73
N TYR A 37 6.02 -4.40 -16.07
CA TYR A 37 5.63 -3.00 -16.28
C TYR A 37 6.00 -2.06 -15.15
N VAL A 38 6.35 -2.59 -13.98
CA VAL A 38 6.63 -1.81 -12.77
C VAL A 38 7.99 -2.18 -12.19
N GLU A 39 8.54 -1.30 -11.35
CA GLU A 39 9.69 -1.57 -10.49
C GLU A 39 9.20 -1.78 -9.07
N TYR A 40 9.60 -2.89 -8.44
CA TYR A 40 9.19 -3.18 -7.08
C TYR A 40 10.19 -2.70 -6.04
N VAL A 41 9.69 -2.03 -5.00
CA VAL A 41 10.42 -1.70 -3.78
C VAL A 41 9.97 -2.68 -2.67
N PRO A 42 10.75 -3.75 -2.42
CA PRO A 42 10.37 -4.78 -1.46
C PRO A 42 10.50 -4.27 -0.02
N VAL A 43 9.52 -4.65 0.81
CA VAL A 43 9.49 -4.33 2.25
C VAL A 43 9.05 -5.54 3.04
N CYS A 44 9.79 -5.93 4.08
CA CYS A 44 9.38 -6.94 5.04
C CYS A 44 9.43 -6.35 6.45
N PRO A 45 8.30 -5.86 7.01
CA PRO A 45 8.29 -5.19 8.32
C PRO A 45 8.90 -6.01 9.44
N GLU A 46 8.59 -7.31 9.49
CA GLU A 46 9.03 -8.21 10.55
C GLU A 46 10.54 -8.50 10.47
N ALA A 47 11.08 -8.76 9.28
CA ALA A 47 12.51 -8.99 9.11
C ALA A 47 13.31 -7.71 9.30
N GLU A 48 12.87 -6.60 8.69
CA GLU A 48 13.58 -5.34 8.72
C GLU A 48 13.55 -4.66 10.11
N CYS A 49 12.52 -4.91 10.93
CA CYS A 49 12.54 -4.43 12.31
C CYS A 49 13.38 -5.31 13.26
N GLY A 50 14.06 -6.34 12.74
CA GLY A 50 15.03 -7.16 13.49
C GLY A 50 14.43 -8.35 14.22
N MET A 51 13.30 -8.92 13.76
CA MET A 51 12.74 -10.15 14.37
C MET A 51 13.46 -11.43 13.89
N GLY A 52 14.36 -11.33 12.89
CA GLY A 52 15.11 -12.48 12.35
C GLY A 52 14.31 -13.36 11.38
N ILE A 53 14.99 -14.35 10.79
CA ILE A 53 14.45 -15.38 9.90
C ILE A 53 15.23 -16.68 10.16
N PRO A 54 14.61 -17.81 10.51
CA PRO A 54 13.20 -17.95 10.87
C PRO A 54 12.87 -17.29 12.21
N ARG A 55 11.57 -17.12 12.51
CA ARG A 55 11.11 -16.52 13.76
C ARG A 55 9.78 -17.11 14.23
N GLU A 56 9.44 -16.85 15.46
CA GLU A 56 8.11 -17.16 15.95
C GLU A 56 7.06 -16.30 15.24
N THR A 57 5.89 -16.87 14.99
CA THR A 57 4.76 -16.13 14.46
C THR A 57 4.31 -15.04 15.42
N VAL A 58 3.84 -13.93 14.88
CA VAL A 58 3.29 -12.82 15.67
C VAL A 58 1.80 -12.65 15.40
N ARG A 59 1.10 -12.03 16.35
CA ARG A 59 -0.33 -11.73 16.29
C ARG A 59 -0.64 -10.36 16.89
N LEU A 60 -1.75 -9.77 16.46
CA LEU A 60 -2.28 -8.56 17.09
C LEU A 60 -3.18 -8.95 18.27
N VAL A 61 -3.05 -8.23 19.38
CA VAL A 61 -3.84 -8.44 20.60
C VAL A 61 -4.34 -7.13 21.18
N GLY A 62 -5.49 -7.16 21.84
CA GLY A 62 -6.07 -6.02 22.56
C GLY A 62 -7.10 -5.25 21.72
N ASP A 63 -7.02 -3.94 21.75
CA ASP A 63 -7.92 -3.04 21.03
C ASP A 63 -7.58 -3.02 19.54
N PRO A 64 -8.53 -3.24 18.61
CA PRO A 64 -8.31 -3.15 17.18
C PRO A 64 -7.81 -1.78 16.69
N GLU A 65 -8.16 -0.71 17.39
CA GLU A 65 -7.68 0.63 17.03
C GLU A 65 -6.24 0.89 17.48
N ASN A 66 -5.81 0.25 18.57
CA ASN A 66 -4.45 0.35 19.09
C ASN A 66 -3.91 -1.02 19.53
N PRO A 67 -3.74 -1.97 18.60
CA PRO A 67 -3.36 -3.32 18.95
C PRO A 67 -1.87 -3.41 19.30
N ARG A 68 -1.54 -4.38 20.17
CA ARG A 68 -0.16 -4.78 20.43
C ARG A 68 0.24 -5.93 19.51
N LEU A 69 1.49 -5.94 19.07
CA LEU A 69 2.11 -7.00 18.27
C LEU A 69 2.92 -7.91 19.18
N VAL A 70 2.43 -9.13 19.41
CA VAL A 70 3.09 -10.09 20.30
C VAL A 70 3.38 -11.41 19.60
N THR A 71 4.42 -12.12 20.04
CA THR A 71 4.68 -13.49 19.60
C THR A 71 3.56 -14.43 20.04
N SER A 72 3.27 -15.44 19.21
CA SER A 72 2.07 -16.28 19.42
C SER A 72 2.21 -17.28 20.58
N LYS A 73 3.44 -17.71 20.92
CA LYS A 73 3.72 -18.70 21.97
C LYS A 73 4.33 -18.04 23.20
N THR A 74 5.39 -17.24 23.01
CA THR A 74 6.15 -16.63 24.12
C THR A 74 5.56 -15.31 24.62
N ASN A 75 4.57 -14.73 23.90
CA ASN A 75 3.96 -13.44 24.20
C ASN A 75 4.93 -12.26 24.34
N ILE A 76 6.10 -12.34 23.72
CA ILE A 76 7.06 -11.23 23.69
C ILE A 76 6.44 -10.06 22.88
N ASP A 77 6.44 -8.87 23.49
CA ASP A 77 5.86 -7.67 22.90
C ASP A 77 6.85 -6.99 21.93
N HIS A 78 6.50 -6.88 20.67
CA HIS A 78 7.26 -6.22 19.62
C HIS A 78 6.64 -4.88 19.17
N THR A 79 5.60 -4.40 19.86
CA THR A 79 4.85 -3.20 19.48
C THR A 79 5.75 -2.00 19.32
N GLY A 80 6.53 -1.67 20.34
CA GLY A 80 7.44 -0.51 20.32
C GLY A 80 8.48 -0.59 19.19
N ARG A 81 9.09 -1.78 19.01
CA ARG A 81 10.06 -2.02 17.94
C ARG A 81 9.44 -1.81 16.55
N MET A 82 8.28 -2.40 16.29
CA MET A 82 7.57 -2.28 15.02
C MET A 82 7.14 -0.83 14.75
N THR A 83 6.60 -0.15 15.76
CA THR A 83 6.17 1.25 15.64
C THR A 83 7.33 2.17 15.27
N GLN A 84 8.47 2.05 15.98
CA GLN A 84 9.65 2.85 15.69
C GLN A 84 10.22 2.58 14.29
N TRP A 85 10.30 1.29 13.91
CA TRP A 85 10.75 0.91 12.59
C TRP A 85 9.81 1.43 11.50
N ALA A 86 8.48 1.25 11.67
CA ALA A 86 7.48 1.69 10.70
C ALA A 86 7.56 3.21 10.46
N ALA A 87 7.72 4.01 11.52
CA ALA A 87 7.87 5.45 11.40
C ALA A 87 9.11 5.85 10.56
N LYS A 88 10.26 5.22 10.82
CA LYS A 88 11.48 5.45 10.03
C LYS A 88 11.34 4.97 8.59
N LYS A 89 10.67 3.83 8.39
CA LYS A 89 10.49 3.23 7.06
C LYS A 89 9.61 4.09 6.16
N VAL A 90 8.48 4.61 6.64
CA VAL A 90 7.62 5.47 5.82
C VAL A 90 8.33 6.75 5.40
N THR A 91 9.12 7.38 6.29
CA THR A 91 9.96 8.54 5.93
C THR A 91 11.02 8.17 4.88
N ALA A 92 11.64 7.00 4.98
CA ALA A 92 12.59 6.55 3.95
C ALA A 92 11.91 6.32 2.60
N LEU A 93 10.67 5.81 2.61
CA LEU A 93 9.90 5.54 1.39
C LEU A 93 9.41 6.82 0.67
N GLU A 94 9.41 7.99 1.30
CA GLU A 94 9.15 9.28 0.63
C GLU A 94 10.07 9.50 -0.57
N LYS A 95 11.32 9.04 -0.47
CA LYS A 95 12.35 9.21 -1.51
C LYS A 95 12.17 8.26 -2.70
N GLU A 96 11.32 7.25 -2.56
CA GLU A 96 11.11 6.23 -3.60
C GLU A 96 10.09 6.62 -4.67
N ASP A 97 9.35 7.72 -4.49
CA ASP A 97 8.27 8.16 -5.40
C ASP A 97 7.26 7.05 -5.72
N LEU A 98 6.82 6.30 -4.70
CA LEU A 98 5.91 5.17 -4.87
C LEU A 98 4.56 5.62 -5.43
N CYS A 99 4.10 4.96 -6.49
CA CYS A 99 2.76 5.16 -7.06
C CYS A 99 1.71 4.16 -6.56
N GLY A 100 2.10 3.19 -5.74
CA GLY A 100 1.21 2.21 -5.13
C GLY A 100 1.92 1.34 -4.11
N PHE A 101 1.15 0.56 -3.32
CA PHE A 101 1.70 -0.46 -2.44
C PHE A 101 0.83 -1.72 -2.43
N ILE A 102 1.47 -2.90 -2.54
CA ILE A 102 0.81 -4.20 -2.50
C ILE A 102 1.19 -4.92 -1.20
N PHE A 103 0.21 -5.08 -0.33
CA PHE A 103 0.38 -5.67 0.99
C PHE A 103 0.10 -7.19 1.00
N LYS A 104 0.78 -7.92 1.90
CA LYS A 104 0.51 -9.34 2.17
C LYS A 104 -0.73 -9.46 3.04
N LYS A 105 -1.79 -10.10 2.52
CA LYS A 105 -3.04 -10.34 3.27
C LYS A 105 -2.82 -11.13 4.54
N ASN A 106 -3.69 -10.90 5.52
CA ASN A 106 -3.72 -11.59 6.82
C ASN A 106 -2.44 -11.46 7.66
N SER A 107 -1.51 -10.59 7.30
CA SER A 107 -0.31 -10.36 8.10
C SER A 107 -0.58 -9.36 9.23
N PRO A 108 -0.16 -9.64 10.47
CA PRO A 108 -0.33 -8.71 11.60
C PRO A 108 0.51 -7.43 11.44
N SER A 109 1.52 -7.45 10.58
CA SER A 109 2.33 -6.28 10.24
C SER A 109 1.89 -5.58 8.94
N SER A 110 1.48 -6.36 7.92
CA SER A 110 1.24 -5.84 6.56
C SER A 110 -0.19 -6.01 6.05
N GLY A 111 -1.08 -6.75 6.73
CA GLY A 111 -2.44 -6.94 6.24
C GLY A 111 -3.23 -5.63 6.27
N LEU A 112 -3.93 -5.34 5.19
CA LEU A 112 -4.68 -4.10 5.02
C LEU A 112 -6.12 -4.23 5.49
N PHE A 113 -6.72 -5.42 5.31
CA PHE A 113 -8.12 -5.66 5.61
C PHE A 113 -8.32 -6.88 6.51
N LYS A 114 -9.24 -6.78 7.45
CA LYS A 114 -9.74 -7.93 8.24
C LYS A 114 -8.64 -8.75 8.92
N VAL A 115 -7.57 -8.08 9.38
CA VAL A 115 -6.52 -8.74 10.16
C VAL A 115 -7.10 -9.15 11.51
N LYS A 116 -6.76 -10.37 11.95
CA LYS A 116 -7.21 -10.88 13.24
C LYS A 116 -6.56 -10.14 14.39
N VAL A 117 -7.37 -9.58 15.28
CA VAL A 117 -6.96 -9.04 16.59
C VAL A 117 -7.55 -9.92 17.67
N TYR A 118 -6.73 -10.44 18.55
CA TYR A 118 -7.16 -11.36 19.60
C TYR A 118 -7.47 -10.59 20.89
N ASN A 119 -8.64 -10.82 21.47
CA ASN A 119 -9.00 -10.26 22.77
C ASN A 119 -8.29 -10.98 23.92
N LEU A 120 -8.50 -10.54 25.16
CA LEU A 120 -7.91 -11.14 26.37
C LEU A 120 -8.30 -12.61 26.58
N LYS A 121 -9.42 -13.07 26.00
CA LYS A 121 -9.88 -14.47 26.05
C LYS A 121 -9.30 -15.31 24.89
N GLY A 122 -8.44 -14.75 24.05
CA GLY A 122 -7.85 -15.43 22.90
C GLY A 122 -8.80 -15.61 21.70
N VAL A 123 -9.94 -14.93 21.71
CA VAL A 123 -10.92 -14.99 20.60
C VAL A 123 -10.53 -13.92 19.57
N PRO A 124 -10.37 -14.29 18.27
CA PRO A 124 -10.03 -13.35 17.23
C PRO A 124 -11.26 -12.57 16.72
N ASP A 125 -11.12 -11.27 16.56
CA ASP A 125 -11.97 -10.43 15.73
C ASP A 125 -11.23 -10.03 14.44
N LYS A 126 -11.95 -9.97 13.31
CA LYS A 126 -11.40 -9.61 12.01
C LYS A 126 -11.63 -8.13 11.70
N SER A 127 -11.27 -7.26 12.61
CA SER A 127 -11.46 -5.80 12.50
C SER A 127 -10.14 -5.03 12.34
N GLY A 128 -8.99 -5.69 12.51
CA GLY A 128 -7.71 -5.01 12.55
C GLY A 128 -7.10 -4.71 11.19
N VAL A 129 -6.06 -3.87 11.27
CA VAL A 129 -5.11 -3.52 10.19
C VAL A 129 -3.70 -3.79 10.71
N GLY A 130 -2.82 -4.31 9.86
CA GLY A 130 -1.42 -4.55 10.21
C GLY A 130 -0.68 -3.26 10.57
N MET A 131 0.20 -3.32 11.55
CA MET A 131 0.83 -2.11 12.13
C MET A 131 1.56 -1.25 11.10
N PHE A 132 2.33 -1.85 10.20
CA PHE A 132 3.00 -1.11 9.12
C PHE A 132 2.00 -0.63 8.07
N ALA A 133 1.01 -1.45 7.69
CA ALA A 133 0.00 -1.05 6.72
C ALA A 133 -0.79 0.18 7.20
N ARG A 134 -1.20 0.21 8.48
CA ARG A 134 -1.83 1.38 9.11
C ARG A 134 -0.92 2.60 9.02
N LYS A 135 0.34 2.49 9.47
CA LYS A 135 1.29 3.59 9.44
C LYS A 135 1.57 4.11 8.04
N PHE A 136 1.63 3.21 7.05
CA PHE A 136 1.82 3.55 5.64
C PHE A 136 0.63 4.34 5.09
N THR A 137 -0.60 3.86 5.30
CA THR A 137 -1.81 4.53 4.79
C THR A 137 -2.09 5.87 5.46
N GLU A 138 -1.74 6.02 6.74
CA GLU A 138 -1.78 7.31 7.44
C GLU A 138 -0.78 8.32 6.86
N HIS A 139 0.43 7.85 6.54
CA HIS A 139 1.51 8.70 6.03
C HIS A 139 1.32 9.06 4.55
N PHE A 140 0.80 8.11 3.76
CA PHE A 140 0.60 8.25 2.32
C PHE A 140 -0.89 8.12 1.93
N PRO A 141 -1.77 9.04 2.33
CA PRO A 141 -3.22 8.90 2.14
C PRO A 141 -3.67 8.90 0.66
N LEU A 142 -2.81 9.36 -0.26
CA LEU A 142 -3.12 9.44 -1.68
C LEU A 142 -2.49 8.31 -2.50
N ILE A 143 -1.64 7.48 -1.91
CA ILE A 143 -1.04 6.35 -2.63
C ILE A 143 -2.06 5.19 -2.65
N PRO A 144 -2.42 4.68 -3.85
CA PRO A 144 -3.26 3.49 -3.96
C PRO A 144 -2.64 2.28 -3.28
N VAL A 145 -3.44 1.55 -2.50
CA VAL A 145 -3.00 0.36 -1.77
C VAL A 145 -3.95 -0.80 -2.00
N GLU A 146 -3.42 -2.03 -2.10
CA GLU A 146 -4.25 -3.22 -2.22
C GLU A 146 -3.54 -4.45 -1.61
N GLU A 147 -4.28 -5.52 -1.36
CA GLU A 147 -3.73 -6.82 -0.96
C GLU A 147 -3.59 -7.75 -2.17
N GLU A 148 -2.53 -8.58 -2.19
CA GLU A 148 -2.28 -9.51 -3.29
C GLU A 148 -3.47 -10.42 -3.59
N GLY A 149 -4.15 -10.88 -2.54
CA GLY A 149 -5.31 -11.76 -2.71
C GLY A 149 -6.50 -11.10 -3.40
N ARG A 150 -6.66 -9.79 -3.26
CA ARG A 150 -7.73 -9.02 -3.89
C ARG A 150 -7.41 -8.65 -5.34
N LEU A 151 -6.13 -8.56 -5.69
CA LEU A 151 -5.69 -8.36 -7.06
C LEU A 151 -5.95 -9.57 -7.99
N HIS A 152 -6.40 -10.72 -7.46
CA HIS A 152 -6.93 -11.83 -8.25
C HIS A 152 -8.36 -11.58 -8.75
N ASP A 153 -9.10 -10.64 -8.14
CA ASP A 153 -10.36 -10.15 -8.69
C ASP A 153 -10.07 -9.17 -9.85
N PRO A 154 -10.59 -9.43 -11.07
CA PRO A 154 -10.29 -8.60 -12.24
C PRO A 154 -10.70 -7.13 -12.08
N LYS A 155 -11.81 -6.84 -11.41
CA LYS A 155 -12.32 -5.47 -11.24
C LYS A 155 -11.44 -4.68 -10.26
N LEU A 156 -11.07 -5.29 -9.13
CA LEU A 156 -10.21 -4.67 -8.14
C LEU A 156 -8.80 -4.44 -8.70
N ARG A 157 -8.30 -5.41 -9.45
CA ARG A 157 -7.02 -5.32 -10.14
C ARG A 157 -6.98 -4.18 -11.15
N GLU A 158 -8.00 -4.09 -12.02
CA GLU A 158 -8.12 -3.02 -13.01
C GLU A 158 -8.16 -1.66 -12.34
N THR A 159 -9.00 -1.49 -11.32
CA THR A 159 -9.07 -0.25 -10.53
C THR A 159 -7.72 0.13 -9.93
N PHE A 160 -7.00 -0.82 -9.34
CA PHE A 160 -5.68 -0.55 -8.76
C PHE A 160 -4.67 -0.13 -9.85
N ILE A 161 -4.66 -0.82 -11.00
CA ILE A 161 -3.79 -0.47 -12.13
C ILE A 161 -4.10 0.94 -12.64
N GLU A 162 -5.36 1.27 -12.87
CA GLU A 162 -5.78 2.61 -13.28
C GLU A 162 -5.29 3.69 -12.30
N GLN A 163 -5.44 3.44 -11.01
CA GLN A 163 -5.04 4.39 -9.96
C GLN A 163 -3.53 4.64 -9.96
N ILE A 164 -2.70 3.59 -9.99
CA ILE A 164 -1.23 3.74 -9.94
C ILE A 164 -0.70 4.48 -11.18
N PHE A 165 -1.24 4.18 -12.37
CA PHE A 165 -0.83 4.86 -13.61
C PHE A 165 -1.37 6.29 -13.67
N THR A 166 -2.57 6.55 -13.15
CA THR A 166 -3.12 7.91 -13.07
C THR A 166 -2.33 8.77 -12.10
N LEU A 167 -1.96 8.24 -10.94
CA LEU A 167 -1.11 8.95 -9.97
C LEU A 167 0.27 9.29 -10.58
N ARG A 168 0.90 8.36 -11.31
CA ARG A 168 2.16 8.63 -12.01
C ARG A 168 2.03 9.75 -13.02
N ARG A 169 0.97 9.73 -13.86
CA ARG A 169 0.72 10.80 -14.84
C ARG A 169 0.45 12.14 -14.16
N TRP A 170 -0.29 12.14 -13.06
CA TRP A 170 -0.53 13.34 -12.25
C TRP A 170 0.77 13.94 -11.72
N ARG A 171 1.63 13.14 -11.07
CA ARG A 171 2.93 13.60 -10.58
C ARG A 171 3.79 14.16 -11.71
N LYS A 172 3.89 13.44 -12.82
CA LYS A 172 4.62 13.92 -14.00
C LYS A 172 4.09 15.27 -14.53
N THR A 173 2.78 15.50 -14.46
CA THR A 173 2.17 16.78 -14.83
C THR A 173 2.59 17.90 -13.87
N LEU A 174 2.69 17.63 -12.57
CA LEU A 174 3.14 18.61 -11.58
C LEU A 174 4.63 18.93 -11.69
N ASP A 175 5.46 17.94 -12.06
CA ASP A 175 6.92 18.09 -12.19
C ASP A 175 7.31 18.93 -13.43
N GLN A 176 6.55 18.84 -14.52
CA GLN A 176 6.85 19.56 -15.76
C GLN A 176 6.74 21.08 -15.63
N ASN A 177 5.65 21.58 -15.17
CA ASN A 177 5.39 22.93 -14.67
C ASN A 177 3.95 23.05 -14.16
N LYS A 178 3.71 23.92 -13.18
CA LYS A 178 2.38 24.12 -12.58
C LYS A 178 1.54 25.15 -13.35
N ARG A 179 1.43 25.00 -14.68
CA ARG A 179 0.61 25.88 -15.53
C ARG A 179 -0.80 25.34 -15.68
N MET A 180 -1.79 26.24 -15.75
CA MET A 180 -3.20 25.88 -15.95
C MET A 180 -3.43 25.03 -17.21
N GLY A 181 -2.69 25.27 -18.29
CA GLY A 181 -2.77 24.45 -19.50
C GLY A 181 -2.51 22.96 -19.25
N ASN A 182 -1.51 22.62 -18.42
CA ASN A 182 -1.21 21.24 -18.09
C ASN A 182 -2.31 20.60 -17.23
N LEU A 183 -2.93 21.37 -16.34
CA LEU A 183 -4.07 20.91 -15.56
C LEU A 183 -5.30 20.64 -16.45
N VAL A 184 -5.58 21.54 -17.40
CA VAL A 184 -6.65 21.38 -18.39
C VAL A 184 -6.40 20.15 -19.26
N ASP A 185 -5.17 19.96 -19.74
CA ASP A 185 -4.77 18.79 -20.52
C ASP A 185 -4.93 17.48 -19.73
N PHE A 186 -4.46 17.45 -18.48
CA PHE A 186 -4.61 16.29 -17.61
C PHE A 186 -6.08 15.96 -17.40
N HIS A 187 -6.90 16.95 -17.04
CA HIS A 187 -8.34 16.75 -16.85
C HIS A 187 -9.02 16.27 -18.14
N THR A 188 -8.68 16.86 -19.29
CA THR A 188 -9.26 16.48 -20.58
C THR A 188 -8.97 15.02 -20.93
N ARG A 189 -7.76 14.53 -20.68
CA ARG A 189 -7.37 13.14 -20.91
C ARG A 189 -8.02 12.14 -19.94
N HIS A 190 -8.34 12.59 -18.72
CA HIS A 190 -8.85 11.71 -17.67
C HIS A 190 -10.36 11.93 -17.36
N LYS A 191 -11.02 12.88 -18.02
CA LYS A 191 -12.41 13.25 -17.72
C LYS A 191 -13.40 12.09 -17.83
N LEU A 192 -13.22 11.19 -18.80
CA LEU A 192 -14.07 10.01 -18.98
C LEU A 192 -13.81 8.96 -17.90
N LEU A 193 -12.56 8.77 -17.49
CA LEU A 193 -12.20 7.92 -16.35
C LEU A 193 -12.82 8.44 -15.06
N ILE A 194 -12.71 9.75 -14.79
CA ILE A 194 -13.34 10.37 -13.63
C ILE A 194 -14.88 10.21 -13.67
N LEU A 195 -15.47 10.41 -14.84
CA LEU A 195 -16.92 10.25 -15.04
C LEU A 195 -17.39 8.83 -14.77
N SER A 196 -16.65 7.80 -15.19
CA SER A 196 -16.98 6.39 -14.99
C SER A 196 -16.99 6.01 -13.50
N HIS A 197 -16.11 6.61 -12.69
CA HIS A 197 -16.07 6.38 -11.24
C HIS A 197 -17.03 7.27 -10.47
N SER A 198 -17.18 8.54 -10.84
CA SER A 198 -18.02 9.50 -10.11
C SER A 198 -18.48 10.69 -10.96
N PRO A 199 -19.75 10.70 -11.42
CA PRO A 199 -20.31 11.85 -12.12
C PRO A 199 -20.22 13.16 -11.34
N ASN A 200 -20.31 13.09 -10.00
CA ASN A 200 -20.24 14.27 -9.15
C ASN A 200 -18.82 14.86 -9.13
N HIS A 201 -17.79 14.03 -8.95
CA HIS A 201 -16.41 14.48 -9.01
C HIS A 201 -16.02 15.01 -10.40
N TYR A 202 -16.51 14.37 -11.47
CA TYR A 202 -16.32 14.88 -12.83
C TYR A 202 -16.83 16.31 -12.99
N ARG A 203 -18.07 16.60 -12.52
CA ARG A 203 -18.64 17.98 -12.60
C ARG A 203 -17.89 18.97 -11.72
N MET A 204 -17.55 18.57 -10.50
CA MET A 204 -16.81 19.42 -9.55
C MET A 204 -15.43 19.78 -10.08
N MET A 205 -14.65 18.79 -10.51
CA MET A 205 -13.30 19.01 -11.05
C MET A 205 -13.34 19.81 -12.35
N GLY A 206 -14.32 19.57 -13.22
CA GLY A 206 -14.52 20.36 -14.44
C GLY A 206 -14.75 21.86 -14.15
N LYS A 207 -15.55 22.18 -13.13
CA LYS A 207 -15.76 23.57 -12.68
C LYS A 207 -14.48 24.19 -12.13
N LEU A 208 -13.72 23.46 -11.30
CA LEU A 208 -12.44 23.93 -10.76
C LEU A 208 -11.43 24.24 -11.87
N VAL A 209 -11.30 23.32 -12.84
CA VAL A 209 -10.38 23.50 -13.98
C VAL A 209 -10.79 24.66 -14.86
N ALA A 210 -12.11 24.86 -15.11
CA ALA A 210 -12.62 25.99 -15.89
C ALA A 210 -12.49 27.33 -15.15
N GLY A 211 -12.68 27.36 -13.84
CA GLY A 211 -12.60 28.55 -12.98
C GLY A 211 -11.17 29.04 -12.70
N GLY A 212 -10.16 28.18 -12.85
CA GLY A 212 -8.77 28.51 -12.54
C GLY A 212 -8.09 29.54 -13.46
N LYS A 213 -8.79 30.07 -14.46
CA LYS A 213 -8.34 31.19 -15.29
C LYS A 213 -8.48 32.55 -14.58
N THR A 214 -9.07 32.59 -13.40
CA THR A 214 -9.38 33.81 -12.64
C THR A 214 -8.67 33.89 -11.28
N LEU A 215 -7.66 33.04 -11.04
CA LEU A 215 -6.77 33.11 -9.86
C LEU A 215 -5.43 33.74 -10.20
#